data_76a4fdf1947148ef00acacda8e45af9e
#
_entry.id   76a4fdf1947148ef00acacda8e45af9e
#
_cell.length_a   1.000
_cell.length_b   1.000
_cell.length_c   1.000
_cell.angle_alpha   90.00
_cell.angle_beta   90.00
_cell.angle_gamma   90.00
#
_symmetry.space_group_name_H-M   'P 1'
#
loop_
_entity.id
_entity.type
_entity.pdbx_description
1 polymer ?
#
loop_
_entity_poly.entity_id
_entity_poly.type
_entity_poly.pdbx_seq_one_letter_code
_entity_poly.pdbx_strand_id
1 'polypeptide(L)'
;AYRRQRQMCIRDRPFHGEAAMIDDTYLTGKVSVGDHPFVEHFKFVKALEDENTVAKQTIPAPAQFLEQMIMPFALENTKKYYNDTEELVQDIAKGYRKVIADLYAAGCRNIQFDDCSWGMIVDPNAKAIFGVDDAGLEDIKKLLLRINNLAIEGKPEDLVITTHVCRGNFHSTYATVSY
;
A
#
# COMPACT_ATOMS: atom_id res chain seq x y z
N ALA A 1 -12.55 5.86 -5.46
CA ALA A 1 -11.31 5.38 -4.81
C ALA A 1 -10.95 3.94 -5.23
N TYR A 2 -11.91 3.03 -5.30
CA TYR A 2 -11.68 1.60 -5.56
C TYR A 2 -11.09 1.26 -6.94
N ARG A 3 -11.55 1.89 -8.02
CA ARG A 3 -11.00 1.68 -9.37
C ARG A 3 -9.53 2.10 -9.47
N ARG A 4 -9.09 3.02 -8.63
CA ARG A 4 -7.73 3.58 -8.65
C ARG A 4 -6.72 2.72 -7.87
N GLN A 5 -7.15 1.98 -6.85
CA GLN A 5 -6.25 1.08 -6.08
C GLN A 5 -5.69 -0.10 -6.90
N ARG A 6 -6.38 -0.59 -7.92
CA ARG A 6 -5.85 -1.64 -8.81
C ARG A 6 -4.68 -1.20 -9.68
N GLN A 7 -4.42 0.10 -9.79
CA GLN A 7 -3.38 0.66 -10.64
C GLN A 7 -2.10 1.03 -9.89
N MET A 8 -2.03 0.76 -8.58
CA MET A 8 -0.98 1.28 -7.70
C MET A 8 0.44 0.80 -8.01
N CYS A 9 0.63 -0.39 -8.58
CA CYS A 9 1.97 -0.89 -8.91
C CYS A 9 2.60 -0.31 -10.18
N ILE A 10 1.86 0.50 -10.96
CA ILE A 10 2.29 0.92 -12.30
C ILE A 10 2.62 2.43 -12.33
N ARG A 11 2.46 3.16 -11.22
CA ARG A 11 2.06 4.57 -11.27
C ARG A 11 3.13 5.63 -11.41
N ASP A 12 4.35 5.43 -10.99
CA ASP A 12 5.13 6.60 -10.60
C ASP A 12 6.43 6.85 -11.38
N ARG A 13 6.68 6.15 -12.50
CA ARG A 13 7.91 6.40 -13.26
C ARG A 13 7.74 6.23 -14.76
N PRO A 14 8.43 7.06 -15.57
CA PRO A 14 8.61 6.76 -16.98
C PRO A 14 9.47 5.48 -17.07
N PHE A 15 8.83 4.37 -17.35
CA PHE A 15 9.53 3.16 -17.75
C PHE A 15 10.21 3.44 -19.08
N HIS A 16 11.47 3.05 -19.23
CA HIS A 16 12.32 3.32 -20.39
C HIS A 16 11.54 3.35 -21.71
N GLY A 17 11.26 4.57 -22.20
CA GLY A 17 10.79 4.85 -23.55
C GLY A 17 9.28 4.87 -23.79
N GLU A 18 8.44 4.30 -22.95
CA GLU A 18 6.98 4.39 -23.07
C GLU A 18 6.35 4.70 -21.71
N ALA A 19 5.94 5.95 -21.55
CA ALA A 19 5.25 6.38 -20.37
C ALA A 19 3.81 5.86 -20.38
N ALA A 20 3.48 4.86 -19.58
CA ALA A 20 2.12 4.72 -19.12
C ALA A 20 1.85 5.91 -18.17
N MET A 21 1.30 6.99 -18.70
CA MET A 21 0.85 8.10 -17.88
C MET A 21 -0.37 7.63 -17.09
N ILE A 22 -0.21 7.46 -15.81
CA ILE A 22 -1.30 7.13 -14.90
C ILE A 22 -1.61 8.38 -14.10
N ASP A 23 -2.90 8.72 -14.02
CA ASP A 23 -3.37 9.88 -13.26
C ASP A 23 -2.93 9.81 -11.79
N ASP A 24 -2.48 10.90 -11.24
CA ASP A 24 -2.14 11.02 -9.84
C ASP A 24 -3.34 10.70 -8.93
N THR A 25 -3.06 10.16 -7.75
CA THR A 25 -4.08 9.89 -6.73
C THR A 25 -4.11 11.02 -5.73
N TYR A 26 -5.28 11.61 -5.55
CA TYR A 26 -5.50 12.71 -4.61
C TYR A 26 -6.56 12.36 -3.58
N LEU A 27 -6.37 12.87 -2.37
CA LEU A 27 -7.41 12.83 -1.35
C LEU A 27 -8.55 13.78 -1.74
N THR A 28 -9.76 13.34 -1.54
CA THR A 28 -11.01 14.16 -1.65
C THR A 28 -11.66 14.40 -0.30
N GLY A 29 -11.05 13.93 0.78
CA GLY A 29 -11.49 14.03 2.16
C GLY A 29 -10.53 13.25 3.08
N LYS A 30 -10.82 13.22 4.37
CA LYS A 30 -10.08 12.34 5.31
C LYS A 30 -10.30 10.87 4.96
N VAL A 31 -9.30 10.05 5.22
CA VAL A 31 -9.34 8.61 4.95
C VAL A 31 -10.39 7.96 5.85
N SER A 32 -11.33 7.26 5.24
CA SER A 32 -12.32 6.45 5.95
C SER A 32 -12.66 5.22 5.15
N VAL A 33 -13.03 4.14 5.81
CA VAL A 33 -13.32 2.86 5.18
C VAL A 33 -14.72 2.39 5.61
N GLY A 34 -15.62 2.26 4.62
CA GLY A 34 -16.88 1.55 4.73
C GLY A 34 -16.71 0.05 4.39
N ASP A 35 -17.73 -0.52 3.74
CA ASP A 35 -17.64 -1.88 3.21
C ASP A 35 -16.65 -1.92 2.05
N HIS A 36 -15.60 -2.75 2.21
CA HIS A 36 -14.54 -2.80 1.22
C HIS A 36 -14.81 -3.92 0.20
N PRO A 37 -14.76 -3.61 -1.11
CA PRO A 37 -15.09 -4.60 -2.15
C PRO A 37 -14.17 -5.84 -2.15
N PHE A 38 -12.98 -5.78 -1.57
CA PHE A 38 -12.11 -6.94 -1.42
C PHE A 38 -12.73 -8.05 -0.57
N VAL A 39 -13.66 -7.72 0.31
CA VAL A 39 -14.39 -8.72 1.10
C VAL A 39 -15.25 -9.58 0.18
N GLU A 40 -15.99 -8.97 -0.74
CA GLU A 40 -16.80 -9.71 -1.71
C GLU A 40 -15.94 -10.48 -2.72
N HIS A 41 -14.80 -9.89 -3.16
CA HIS A 41 -13.85 -10.60 -4.01
C HIS A 41 -13.27 -11.83 -3.30
N PHE A 42 -12.92 -11.68 -2.02
CA PHE A 42 -12.44 -12.80 -1.22
C PHE A 42 -13.48 -13.91 -1.08
N LYS A 43 -14.72 -13.55 -0.76
CA LYS A 43 -15.82 -14.55 -0.67
C LYS A 43 -15.98 -15.35 -1.95
N PHE A 44 -15.89 -14.68 -3.11
CA PHE A 44 -15.93 -15.35 -4.40
C PHE A 44 -14.79 -16.36 -4.57
N VAL A 45 -13.55 -15.94 -4.28
CA VAL A 45 -12.38 -16.84 -4.38
C VAL A 45 -12.46 -17.97 -3.35
N LYS A 46 -12.89 -17.65 -2.14
CA LYS A 46 -13.06 -18.65 -1.07
C LYS A 46 -14.05 -19.76 -1.43
N ALA A 47 -15.10 -19.44 -2.17
CA ALA A 47 -16.07 -20.44 -2.64
C ALA A 47 -15.47 -21.46 -3.64
N LEU A 48 -14.26 -21.20 -4.14
CA LEU A 48 -13.51 -22.10 -5.04
C LEU A 48 -12.45 -22.93 -4.32
N GLU A 49 -12.32 -22.78 -3.00
CA GLU A 49 -11.41 -23.63 -2.20
C GLU A 49 -11.81 -25.11 -2.28
N ASP A 50 -10.82 -25.94 -2.23
CA ASP A 50 -10.94 -27.39 -2.10
C ASP A 50 -9.97 -27.92 -1.03
N GLU A 51 -9.84 -29.21 -0.90
CA GLU A 51 -8.96 -29.86 0.08
C GLU A 51 -7.46 -29.56 -0.10
N ASN A 52 -7.06 -29.06 -1.28
CA ASN A 52 -5.66 -28.81 -1.65
C ASN A 52 -5.33 -27.32 -1.76
N THR A 53 -6.34 -26.44 -1.68
CA THR A 53 -6.16 -25.01 -1.94
C THR A 53 -6.76 -24.14 -0.84
N VAL A 54 -6.11 -23.03 -0.55
CA VAL A 54 -6.56 -22.04 0.43
C VAL A 54 -6.60 -20.66 -0.23
N ALA A 55 -7.73 -19.98 -0.10
CA ALA A 55 -7.89 -18.63 -0.62
C ALA A 55 -6.97 -17.63 0.12
N LYS A 56 -6.31 -16.79 -0.65
CA LYS A 56 -5.46 -15.71 -0.18
C LYS A 56 -5.93 -14.38 -0.76
N GLN A 57 -6.03 -13.36 0.07
CA GLN A 57 -6.34 -12.01 -0.36
C GLN A 57 -5.08 -11.16 -0.42
N THR A 58 -4.82 -10.54 -1.57
CA THR A 58 -3.78 -9.51 -1.69
C THR A 58 -4.41 -8.13 -1.61
N ILE A 59 -3.77 -7.23 -0.88
CA ILE A 59 -4.16 -5.82 -0.76
C ILE A 59 -2.91 -4.94 -0.83
N PRO A 60 -2.99 -3.72 -1.35
CA PRO A 60 -1.88 -2.78 -1.27
C PRO A 60 -1.44 -2.59 0.18
N ALA A 61 -0.13 -2.46 0.41
CA ALA A 61 0.37 -2.22 1.75
C ALA A 61 -0.04 -0.85 2.30
N PRO A 62 -0.25 -0.72 3.62
CA PRO A 62 -0.46 0.58 4.27
C PRO A 62 0.66 1.56 3.98
N ALA A 63 1.92 1.09 3.97
CA ALA A 63 3.09 1.89 3.64
C ALA A 63 3.00 2.47 2.23
N GLN A 64 2.58 1.68 1.25
CA GLN A 64 2.42 2.15 -0.13
C GLN A 64 1.33 3.22 -0.25
N PHE A 65 0.23 3.08 0.47
CA PHE A 65 -0.82 4.11 0.48
C PHE A 65 -0.30 5.41 1.11
N LEU A 66 0.35 5.33 2.28
CA LEU A 66 0.92 6.49 2.96
C LEU A 66 1.97 7.17 2.09
N GLU A 67 2.89 6.40 1.52
CA GLU A 67 3.94 6.90 0.64
C GLU A 67 3.38 7.82 -0.44
N GLN A 68 2.36 7.40 -1.16
CA GLN A 68 1.75 8.19 -2.21
C GLN A 68 1.18 9.53 -1.71
N MET A 69 0.72 9.57 -0.46
CA MET A 69 0.13 10.78 0.13
C MET A 69 1.19 11.77 0.62
N ILE A 70 2.39 11.31 0.94
CA ILE A 70 3.49 12.15 1.43
C ILE A 70 4.53 12.51 0.35
N MET A 71 4.41 11.96 -0.85
CA MET A 71 5.27 12.32 -1.97
C MET A 71 5.14 13.80 -2.32
N PRO A 72 6.22 14.47 -2.79
CA PRO A 72 6.20 15.90 -3.09
C PRO A 72 5.02 16.36 -3.95
N PHE A 73 4.64 15.58 -4.95
CA PHE A 73 3.54 15.92 -5.85
C PHE A 73 2.14 15.83 -5.21
N ALA A 74 1.97 15.00 -4.16
CA ALA A 74 0.69 14.79 -3.48
C ALA A 74 0.57 15.60 -2.18
N LEU A 75 1.69 16.04 -1.62
CA LEU A 75 1.76 16.64 -0.29
C LEU A 75 0.85 17.86 -0.12
N GLU A 76 0.79 18.73 -1.11
CA GLU A 76 -0.07 19.93 -1.06
C GLU A 76 -1.58 19.58 -1.07
N ASN A 77 -1.96 18.49 -1.73
CA ASN A 77 -3.33 18.00 -1.65
C ASN A 77 -3.60 17.37 -0.27
N THR A 78 -2.67 16.58 0.23
CA THR A 78 -2.79 15.92 1.54
C THR A 78 -2.96 16.94 2.67
N LYS A 79 -2.19 18.04 2.65
CA LYS A 79 -2.28 19.13 3.62
C LYS A 79 -3.64 19.83 3.67
N LYS A 80 -4.48 19.70 2.64
CA LYS A 80 -5.85 20.25 2.68
C LYS A 80 -6.75 19.51 3.68
N TYR A 81 -6.43 18.28 4.01
CA TYR A 81 -7.24 17.41 4.86
C TYR A 81 -6.53 17.01 6.15
N TYR A 82 -5.19 17.00 6.14
CA TYR A 82 -4.35 16.59 7.26
C TYR A 82 -3.28 17.64 7.53
N ASN A 83 -3.37 18.29 8.68
CA ASN A 83 -2.33 19.22 9.16
C ASN A 83 -1.17 18.49 9.82
N ASP A 84 -1.40 17.25 10.22
CA ASP A 84 -0.45 16.38 10.90
C ASP A 84 -0.38 15.02 10.20
N THR A 85 0.83 14.61 9.87
CA THR A 85 1.10 13.29 9.29
C THR A 85 0.68 12.16 10.23
N GLU A 86 0.76 12.37 11.54
CA GLU A 86 0.34 11.38 12.52
C GLU A 86 -1.17 11.09 12.43
N GLU A 87 -2.00 12.10 12.25
CA GLU A 87 -3.44 11.92 12.05
C GLU A 87 -3.71 11.06 10.79
N LEU A 88 -3.02 11.34 9.69
CA LEU A 88 -3.11 10.54 8.46
C LEU A 88 -2.71 9.08 8.69
N VAL A 89 -1.60 8.85 9.41
CA VAL A 89 -1.12 7.50 9.76
C VAL A 89 -2.16 6.73 10.55
N GLN A 90 -2.77 7.36 11.55
CA GLN A 90 -3.78 6.72 12.39
C GLN A 90 -5.07 6.39 11.61
N ASP A 91 -5.52 7.28 10.74
CA ASP A 91 -6.70 7.03 9.91
C ASP A 91 -6.45 5.90 8.91
N ILE A 92 -5.29 5.86 8.27
CA ILE A 92 -4.92 4.75 7.38
C ILE A 92 -4.86 3.44 8.17
N ALA A 93 -4.14 3.40 9.29
CA ALA A 93 -4.01 2.19 10.11
C ALA A 93 -5.38 1.68 10.59
N LYS A 94 -6.26 2.58 11.03
CA LYS A 94 -7.64 2.26 11.43
C LYS A 94 -8.43 1.67 10.26
N GLY A 95 -8.32 2.25 9.08
CA GLY A 95 -8.97 1.74 7.87
C GLY A 95 -8.51 0.33 7.53
N TYR A 96 -7.20 0.08 7.57
CA TYR A 96 -6.65 -1.26 7.31
C TYR A 96 -7.06 -2.29 8.35
N ARG A 97 -7.05 -1.93 9.65
CA ARG A 97 -7.55 -2.84 10.71
C ARG A 97 -9.00 -3.25 10.47
N LYS A 98 -9.84 -2.30 10.02
CA LYS A 98 -11.24 -2.63 9.66
C LYS A 98 -11.30 -3.61 8.50
N VAL A 99 -10.59 -3.37 7.40
CA VAL A 99 -10.58 -4.27 6.23
C VAL A 99 -10.05 -5.64 6.60
N ILE A 100 -8.99 -5.73 7.40
CA ILE A 100 -8.43 -6.99 7.90
C ILE A 100 -9.46 -7.74 8.74
N ALA A 101 -10.17 -7.06 9.64
CA ALA A 101 -11.21 -7.66 10.46
C ALA A 101 -12.39 -8.16 9.61
N ASP A 102 -12.81 -7.39 8.62
CA ASP A 102 -13.91 -7.79 7.71
C ASP A 102 -13.52 -9.01 6.87
N LEU A 103 -12.29 -9.04 6.34
CA LEU A 103 -11.74 -10.20 5.62
C LEU A 103 -11.66 -11.43 6.52
N TYR A 104 -11.18 -11.26 7.76
CA TYR A 104 -11.11 -12.34 8.74
C TYR A 104 -12.50 -12.89 9.07
N ALA A 105 -13.49 -12.02 9.28
CA ALA A 105 -14.88 -12.41 9.51
C ALA A 105 -15.48 -13.14 8.31
N ALA A 106 -15.05 -12.81 7.08
CA ALA A 106 -15.41 -13.54 5.87
C ALA A 106 -14.69 -14.90 5.71
N GLY A 107 -13.85 -15.28 6.68
CA GLY A 107 -13.11 -16.55 6.68
C GLY A 107 -11.71 -16.48 6.09
N CYS A 108 -11.17 -15.29 5.80
CA CYS A 108 -9.78 -15.12 5.35
C CYS A 108 -8.81 -15.46 6.47
N ARG A 109 -7.78 -16.26 6.15
CA ARG A 109 -6.68 -16.60 7.06
C ARG A 109 -5.32 -16.27 6.47
N ASN A 110 -5.28 -15.81 5.22
CA ASN A 110 -4.05 -15.46 4.52
C ASN A 110 -4.23 -14.12 3.79
N ILE A 111 -3.51 -13.10 4.21
CA ILE A 111 -3.45 -11.78 3.55
C ILE A 111 -2.02 -11.54 3.09
N GLN A 112 -1.86 -10.91 1.94
CA GLN A 112 -0.59 -10.38 1.47
C GLN A 112 -0.69 -8.88 1.31
N PHE A 113 0.24 -8.16 1.91
CA PHE A 113 0.49 -6.76 1.60
C PHE A 113 1.37 -6.67 0.36
N ASP A 114 0.89 -6.01 -0.69
CA ASP A 114 1.71 -5.68 -1.85
C ASP A 114 2.38 -4.33 -1.58
N ASP A 115 3.69 -4.38 -1.28
CA ASP A 115 4.47 -3.24 -0.81
C ASP A 115 5.59 -2.89 -1.80
N CYS A 116 5.30 -1.97 -2.70
CA CYS A 116 6.27 -1.46 -3.67
C CYS A 116 7.18 -0.36 -3.09
N SER A 117 6.87 0.18 -1.91
CA SER A 117 7.62 1.27 -1.27
C SER A 117 9.07 0.91 -1.04
N TRP A 118 9.35 -0.34 -0.65
CA TRP A 118 10.69 -0.80 -0.34
C TRP A 118 11.62 -0.79 -1.56
N GLY A 119 11.09 -1.06 -2.75
CA GLY A 119 11.84 -0.91 -3.99
C GLY A 119 12.31 0.52 -4.23
N MET A 120 11.45 1.52 -3.97
CA MET A 120 11.80 2.92 -4.13
C MET A 120 12.75 3.44 -3.04
N ILE A 121 12.59 2.99 -1.81
CA ILE A 121 13.43 3.40 -0.67
C ILE A 121 14.90 3.00 -0.84
N VAL A 122 15.18 1.86 -1.48
CA VAL A 122 16.56 1.39 -1.70
C VAL A 122 17.15 1.88 -3.03
N ASP A 123 16.39 2.58 -3.84
CA ASP A 123 16.87 3.16 -5.10
C ASP A 123 17.94 4.23 -4.82
N PRO A 124 19.05 4.28 -5.56
CA PRO A 124 20.07 5.33 -5.42
C PRO A 124 19.52 6.76 -5.53
N ASN A 125 18.40 6.94 -6.22
CA ASN A 125 17.74 8.22 -6.37
C ASN A 125 16.65 8.47 -5.31
N ALA A 126 16.48 7.60 -4.32
CA ALA A 126 15.43 7.70 -3.31
C ALA A 126 15.35 9.09 -2.67
N LYS A 127 16.49 9.67 -2.29
CA LYS A 127 16.54 11.03 -1.71
C LYS A 127 15.94 12.08 -2.64
N ALA A 128 16.27 12.03 -3.91
CA ALA A 128 15.73 12.97 -4.90
C ALA A 128 14.24 12.75 -5.14
N ILE A 129 13.79 11.49 -5.15
CA ILE A 129 12.39 11.11 -5.32
C ILE A 129 11.52 11.64 -4.20
N PHE A 130 11.98 11.49 -2.96
CA PHE A 130 11.28 11.95 -1.76
C PHE A 130 11.56 13.43 -1.42
N GLY A 131 12.54 14.05 -2.08
CA GLY A 131 12.93 15.44 -1.80
C GLY A 131 13.55 15.63 -0.41
N VAL A 132 14.33 14.65 0.06
CA VAL A 132 14.91 14.61 1.42
C VAL A 132 16.41 14.32 1.40
N ASP A 133 17.07 14.55 2.52
CA ASP A 133 18.45 14.12 2.81
C ASP A 133 18.50 12.69 3.40
N ASP A 134 19.67 12.25 3.83
CA ASP A 134 19.85 10.91 4.41
C ASP A 134 19.05 10.72 5.70
N ALA A 135 18.98 11.73 6.55
CA ALA A 135 18.20 11.67 7.79
C ALA A 135 16.69 11.59 7.49
N GLY A 136 16.21 12.41 6.56
CA GLY A 136 14.81 12.39 6.12
C GLY A 136 14.42 11.05 5.48
N LEU A 137 15.32 10.43 4.71
CA LEU A 137 15.06 9.10 4.14
C LEU A 137 14.95 8.03 5.22
N GLU A 138 15.80 8.08 6.25
CA GLU A 138 15.69 7.15 7.39
C GLU A 138 14.39 7.36 8.19
N ASP A 139 13.94 8.60 8.33
CA ASP A 139 12.66 8.86 9.00
C ASP A 139 11.46 8.38 8.18
N ILE A 140 11.51 8.49 6.84
CA ILE A 140 10.51 7.89 5.95
C ILE A 140 10.49 6.37 6.12
N LYS A 141 11.65 5.69 6.12
CA LYS A 141 11.74 4.23 6.35
C LYS A 141 11.06 3.81 7.65
N LYS A 142 11.37 4.50 8.75
CA LYS A 142 10.76 4.24 10.05
C LYS A 142 9.24 4.44 10.02
N LEU A 143 8.79 5.49 9.35
CA LEU A 143 7.37 5.81 9.21
C LEU A 143 6.62 4.74 8.42
N LEU A 144 7.17 4.28 7.30
CA LEU A 144 6.58 3.23 6.46
C LEU A 144 6.53 1.88 7.18
N LEU A 145 7.59 1.53 7.91
CA LEU A 145 7.60 0.32 8.74
C LEU A 145 6.55 0.41 9.85
N ARG A 146 6.48 1.57 10.50
CA ARG A 146 5.55 1.82 11.61
C ARG A 146 4.09 1.68 11.16
N ILE A 147 3.71 2.25 10.02
CA ILE A 147 2.32 2.16 9.56
C ILE A 147 1.91 0.74 9.19
N ASN A 148 2.79 -0.05 8.58
CA ASN A 148 2.53 -1.46 8.33
C ASN A 148 2.27 -2.21 9.64
N ASN A 149 3.06 -1.96 10.68
CA ASN A 149 2.88 -2.57 11.99
C ASN A 149 1.58 -2.12 12.69
N LEU A 150 1.26 -0.82 12.65
CA LEU A 150 0.01 -0.30 13.21
C LEU A 150 -1.23 -0.89 12.54
N ALA A 151 -1.15 -1.15 11.23
CA ALA A 151 -2.26 -1.71 10.48
C ALA A 151 -2.59 -3.17 10.84
N ILE A 152 -1.61 -3.91 11.36
CA ILE A 152 -1.78 -5.32 11.75
C ILE A 152 -1.89 -5.50 13.27
N GLU A 153 -1.84 -4.42 14.03
CA GLU A 153 -1.94 -4.46 15.49
C GLU A 153 -3.27 -5.07 15.91
N GLY A 154 -3.21 -6.04 16.84
CA GLY A 154 -4.39 -6.74 17.35
C GLY A 154 -5.02 -7.74 16.36
N LYS A 155 -4.35 -8.09 15.27
CA LYS A 155 -4.83 -9.15 14.38
C LYS A 155 -4.97 -10.48 15.12
N PRO A 156 -5.93 -11.37 14.72
CA PRO A 156 -6.01 -12.72 15.26
C PRO A 156 -4.71 -13.52 15.04
N GLU A 157 -4.38 -14.41 15.99
CA GLU A 157 -3.14 -15.20 15.94
C GLU A 157 -3.09 -16.15 14.72
N ASP A 158 -4.23 -16.71 14.35
CA ASP A 158 -4.38 -17.62 13.21
C ASP A 158 -4.46 -16.92 11.85
N LEU A 159 -4.42 -15.59 11.82
CA LEU A 159 -4.33 -14.82 10.58
C LEU A 159 -2.86 -14.60 10.19
N VAL A 160 -2.46 -15.17 9.05
CA VAL A 160 -1.15 -14.95 8.46
C VAL A 160 -1.18 -13.72 7.56
N ILE A 161 -0.29 -12.77 7.80
CA ILE A 161 -0.08 -11.60 6.93
C ILE A 161 1.36 -11.63 6.44
N THR A 162 1.53 -11.70 5.12
CA THR A 162 2.83 -11.68 4.44
C THR A 162 3.03 -10.39 3.68
N THR A 163 4.27 -10.05 3.37
CA THR A 163 4.60 -8.88 2.56
C THR A 163 5.26 -9.31 1.25
N HIS A 164 4.77 -8.79 0.13
CA HIS A 164 5.44 -8.85 -1.16
C HIS A 164 6.23 -7.56 -1.36
N VAL A 165 7.52 -7.70 -1.64
CA VAL A 165 8.40 -6.57 -1.99
C VAL A 165 8.57 -6.54 -3.50
N CYS A 166 8.08 -5.48 -4.14
CA CYS A 166 8.08 -5.33 -5.58
C CYS A 166 9.25 -4.45 -6.06
N ARG A 167 9.83 -4.81 -7.19
CA ARG A 167 10.84 -3.99 -7.89
C ARG A 167 10.29 -3.35 -9.18
N GLY A 168 9.00 -3.53 -9.43
CA GLY A 168 8.36 -3.20 -10.71
C GLY A 168 8.63 -4.27 -11.77
N ASN A 169 7.71 -4.43 -12.69
CA ASN A 169 7.77 -5.47 -13.72
C ASN A 169 7.11 -5.05 -15.03
N PHE A 170 6.98 -3.74 -15.27
CA PHE A 170 6.34 -3.24 -16.49
C PHE A 170 7.21 -3.56 -17.71
N HIS A 171 6.63 -4.20 -18.72
CA HIS A 171 7.32 -4.67 -19.93
C HIS A 171 8.58 -5.51 -19.62
N SER A 172 8.52 -6.33 -18.56
CA SER A 172 9.64 -7.16 -18.09
C SER A 172 10.88 -6.38 -17.65
N THR A 173 10.72 -5.10 -17.28
CA THR A 173 11.79 -4.23 -16.81
C THR A 173 11.58 -3.90 -15.35
N TYR A 174 12.65 -3.91 -14.57
CA TYR A 174 12.60 -3.45 -13.18
C TYR A 174 12.48 -1.92 -13.14
N ALA A 175 11.60 -1.40 -12.28
CA ALA A 175 11.48 0.02 -12.03
C ALA A 175 12.55 0.55 -11.08
N THR A 176 13.16 -0.33 -10.30
CA THR A 176 14.22 0.01 -9.33
C THR A 176 15.45 -0.86 -9.58
N VAL A 177 16.62 -0.36 -9.15
CA VAL A 177 17.87 -1.14 -9.17
C VAL A 177 17.81 -2.36 -8.26
N SER A 178 18.78 -3.26 -8.41
CA SER A 178 18.91 -4.42 -7.53
C SER A 178 19.12 -4.02 -6.07
N TYR A 179 18.60 -4.82 -5.17
CA TYR A 179 18.93 -4.76 -3.74
C TYR A 179 20.42 -5.08 -3.53
#